data_8736f52915532aa1816726e4375f457c
#
_entry.id   8736f52915532aa1816726e4375f457c
#
_cell.length_a   1.000
_cell.length_b   1.000
_cell.length_c   1.000
_cell.angle_alpha   90.00
_cell.angle_beta   90.00
_cell.angle_gamma   90.00
#
_symmetry.space_group_name_H-M   'P 1'
#
loop_
_entity.id
_entity.type
_entity.pdbx_description
1 polymer ?
#
loop_
_entity_poly.entity_id
_entity_poly.type
_entity_poly.pdbx_seq_one_letter_code
_entity_poly.pdbx_strand_id
1 'polypeptide(L)'
;MEKILDFQQYLNESLDTNLELVKEIAIRLHGDQKRKYSGEPYYTHLFRVSDTVRICGGDESMIMAALLHDVLEDTPTNEGELIIELENIVNPQMARDIVNLVVELTDVYTKENFPDLNRKARKEMEAKRLGEVSSRAQTIKYADLLDNGEDITKNDPNFGRVYIKEKEQILRYMNSGDPTLYNRCIHSIYGK
;
A
#
# COMPACT_ATOMS: atom_id res chain seq x y z
N MET A 1 -35.22 15.64 2.73
CA MET A 1 -33.91 15.75 3.39
C MET A 1 -33.59 14.50 4.24
N GLU A 2 -34.51 13.99 5.05
CA GLU A 2 -34.31 12.76 5.85
C GLU A 2 -33.88 11.52 5.06
N LYS A 3 -34.48 11.26 3.88
CA LYS A 3 -34.11 10.09 3.05
C LYS A 3 -32.68 10.12 2.49
N ILE A 4 -32.12 11.31 2.24
CA ILE A 4 -30.75 11.40 1.70
C ILE A 4 -29.72 11.21 2.82
N LEU A 5 -30.00 11.72 4.01
CA LEU A 5 -29.17 11.52 5.20
C LEU A 5 -29.14 10.04 5.61
N ASP A 6 -30.29 9.38 5.58
CA ASP A 6 -30.43 7.94 5.89
C ASP A 6 -29.66 7.07 4.88
N PHE A 7 -29.74 7.41 3.57
CA PHE A 7 -28.99 6.70 2.53
C PHE A 7 -27.48 6.91 2.66
N GLN A 8 -27.02 8.12 2.96
CA GLN A 8 -25.61 8.42 3.15
C GLN A 8 -25.05 7.73 4.41
N GLN A 9 -25.84 7.67 5.47
CA GLN A 9 -25.49 6.93 6.69
C GLN A 9 -25.38 5.43 6.40
N TYR A 10 -26.33 4.85 5.68
CA TYR A 10 -26.30 3.44 5.26
C TYR A 10 -25.06 3.11 4.42
N LEU A 11 -24.68 3.98 3.47
CA LEU A 11 -23.46 3.79 2.67
C LEU A 11 -22.20 3.82 3.53
N ASN A 12 -22.11 4.74 4.48
CA ASN A 12 -20.97 4.84 5.39
C ASN A 12 -20.86 3.63 6.32
N GLU A 13 -21.99 3.18 6.89
CA GLU A 13 -22.03 1.98 7.73
C GLU A 13 -21.66 0.70 6.94
N SER A 14 -22.09 0.59 5.68
CA SER A 14 -21.71 -0.51 4.79
C SER A 14 -20.22 -0.49 4.46
N LEU A 15 -19.65 0.67 4.16
CA LEU A 15 -18.22 0.82 3.89
C LEU A 15 -17.39 0.45 5.12
N ASP A 16 -17.75 0.97 6.30
CA ASP A 16 -17.05 0.67 7.54
C ASP A 16 -17.09 -0.83 7.85
N THR A 17 -18.22 -1.50 7.61
CA THR A 17 -18.35 -2.96 7.77
C THR A 17 -17.44 -3.72 6.80
N ASN A 18 -17.44 -3.37 5.53
CA ASN A 18 -16.59 -4.01 4.51
C ASN A 18 -15.11 -3.79 4.83
N LEU A 19 -14.75 -2.60 5.29
CA LEU A 19 -13.37 -2.27 5.66
C LEU A 19 -12.87 -3.12 6.84
N GLU A 20 -13.72 -3.34 7.87
CA GLU A 20 -13.37 -4.22 8.99
C GLU A 20 -13.17 -5.67 8.53
N LEU A 21 -14.01 -6.20 7.63
CA LEU A 21 -13.82 -7.52 7.07
C LEU A 21 -12.50 -7.65 6.26
N VAL A 22 -12.14 -6.62 5.49
CA VAL A 22 -10.85 -6.60 4.77
C VAL A 22 -9.67 -6.49 5.73
N LYS A 23 -9.79 -5.77 6.85
CA LYS A 23 -8.77 -5.77 7.92
C LYS A 23 -8.58 -7.16 8.53
N GLU A 24 -9.67 -7.90 8.76
CA GLU A 24 -9.61 -9.28 9.25
C GLU A 24 -8.87 -10.20 8.26
N ILE A 25 -9.11 -10.04 6.96
CA ILE A 25 -8.35 -10.74 5.90
C ILE A 25 -6.86 -10.41 6.02
N ALA A 26 -6.49 -9.14 6.07
CA ALA A 26 -5.10 -8.70 6.17
C ALA A 26 -4.41 -9.28 7.42
N ILE A 27 -5.06 -9.22 8.59
CA ILE A 27 -4.55 -9.82 9.83
C ILE A 27 -4.33 -11.32 9.66
N ARG A 28 -5.32 -12.04 9.14
CA ARG A 28 -5.27 -13.49 9.00
C ARG A 28 -4.19 -13.93 8.01
N LEU A 29 -4.05 -13.25 6.87
CA LEU A 29 -3.09 -13.62 5.83
C LEU A 29 -1.64 -13.36 6.27
N HIS A 30 -1.37 -12.25 6.97
CA HIS A 30 -0.04 -11.95 7.53
C HIS A 30 0.25 -12.72 8.84
N GLY A 31 -0.78 -13.19 9.54
CA GLY A 31 -0.62 -14.00 10.76
C GLY A 31 0.29 -13.35 11.80
N ASP A 32 1.32 -14.10 12.24
CA ASP A 32 2.29 -13.65 13.25
C ASP A 32 3.45 -12.83 12.69
N GLN A 33 3.40 -12.43 11.40
CA GLN A 33 4.43 -11.60 10.78
C GLN A 33 4.63 -10.30 11.56
N LYS A 34 5.88 -9.90 11.70
CA LYS A 34 6.28 -8.67 12.42
C LYS A 34 7.05 -7.73 11.52
N ARG A 35 6.91 -6.45 11.79
CA ARG A 35 7.76 -5.40 11.22
C ARG A 35 9.22 -5.66 11.60
N LYS A 36 10.10 -5.62 10.61
CA LYS A 36 11.52 -5.94 10.78
C LYS A 36 12.23 -5.02 11.77
N TYR A 37 11.86 -3.76 11.81
CA TYR A 37 12.60 -2.73 12.55
C TYR A 37 11.95 -2.40 13.90
N SER A 38 10.63 -2.17 13.94
CA SER A 38 9.90 -1.88 15.19
C SER A 38 9.52 -3.14 15.98
N GLY A 39 9.37 -4.28 15.30
CA GLY A 39 8.88 -5.52 15.93
C GLY A 39 7.37 -5.55 16.18
N GLU A 40 6.64 -4.53 15.76
CA GLU A 40 5.18 -4.49 15.82
C GLU A 40 4.55 -5.58 14.92
N PRO A 41 3.29 -6.02 15.19
CA PRO A 41 2.53 -6.83 14.25
C PRO A 41 2.46 -6.17 12.87
N TYR A 42 2.64 -6.94 11.79
CA TYR A 42 2.74 -6.38 10.44
C TYR A 42 1.49 -5.60 10.02
N TYR A 43 0.31 -6.09 10.38
CA TYR A 43 -0.96 -5.44 10.05
C TYR A 43 -1.08 -3.98 10.54
N THR A 44 -0.32 -3.60 11.57
CA THR A 44 -0.32 -2.20 12.05
C THR A 44 0.18 -1.21 11.00
N HIS A 45 1.15 -1.63 10.18
CA HIS A 45 1.61 -0.90 9.01
C HIS A 45 0.49 -0.76 7.97
N LEU A 46 -0.15 -1.85 7.60
CA LEU A 46 -1.23 -1.86 6.60
C LEU A 46 -2.37 -0.91 7.01
N PHE A 47 -2.72 -0.89 8.30
CA PHE A 47 -3.74 0.02 8.83
C PHE A 47 -3.32 1.48 8.72
N ARG A 48 -2.07 1.83 9.07
CA ARG A 48 -1.57 3.21 8.95
C ARG A 48 -1.51 3.67 7.49
N VAL A 49 -1.11 2.79 6.56
CA VAL A 49 -1.12 3.07 5.11
C VAL A 49 -2.55 3.32 4.63
N SER A 50 -3.49 2.45 4.97
CA SER A 50 -4.91 2.59 4.63
C SER A 50 -5.54 3.87 5.20
N ASP A 51 -5.28 4.18 6.47
CA ASP A 51 -5.76 5.42 7.10
C ASP A 51 -5.17 6.66 6.42
N THR A 52 -3.90 6.62 6.02
CA THR A 52 -3.26 7.71 5.29
C THR A 52 -3.92 7.93 3.92
N VAL A 53 -4.21 6.86 3.18
CA VAL A 53 -4.94 6.92 1.91
C VAL A 53 -6.35 7.49 2.11
N ARG A 54 -7.08 7.05 3.14
CA ARG A 54 -8.42 7.55 3.49
C ARG A 54 -8.41 9.04 3.80
N ILE A 55 -7.48 9.50 4.62
CA ILE A 55 -7.34 10.93 4.99
C ILE A 55 -7.06 11.80 3.78
N CYS A 56 -6.35 11.29 2.77
CA CYS A 56 -6.06 12.01 1.53
C CYS A 56 -7.18 11.90 0.48
N GLY A 57 -8.34 11.33 0.84
CA GLY A 57 -9.50 11.26 -0.04
C GLY A 57 -9.44 10.11 -1.07
N GLY A 58 -8.66 9.07 -0.81
CA GLY A 58 -8.68 7.85 -1.61
C GLY A 58 -10.08 7.21 -1.64
N ASP A 59 -10.44 6.61 -2.77
CA ASP A 59 -11.71 5.90 -2.92
C ASP A 59 -11.71 4.55 -2.14
N GLU A 60 -12.86 3.91 -2.05
CA GLU A 60 -13.04 2.67 -1.30
C GLU A 60 -12.08 1.56 -1.74
N SER A 61 -11.91 1.37 -3.06
CA SER A 61 -10.98 0.38 -3.59
C SER A 61 -9.52 0.69 -3.20
N MET A 62 -9.12 1.96 -3.22
CA MET A 62 -7.78 2.37 -2.79
C MET A 62 -7.53 2.10 -1.31
N ILE A 63 -8.52 2.39 -0.45
CA ILE A 63 -8.44 2.18 1.01
C ILE A 63 -8.30 0.69 1.31
N MET A 64 -9.09 -0.16 0.64
CA MET A 64 -9.02 -1.63 0.80
C MET A 64 -7.74 -2.21 0.17
N ALA A 65 -7.31 -1.72 -1.01
CA ALA A 65 -6.05 -2.13 -1.61
C ALA A 65 -4.84 -1.77 -0.72
N ALA A 66 -4.90 -0.65 -0.02
CA ALA A 66 -3.86 -0.26 0.94
C ALA A 66 -3.75 -1.23 2.14
N LEU A 67 -4.86 -1.87 2.56
CA LEU A 67 -4.83 -2.93 3.58
C LEU A 67 -4.19 -4.23 3.08
N LEU A 68 -4.17 -4.45 1.77
CA LEU A 68 -3.79 -5.70 1.14
C LEU A 68 -2.52 -5.60 0.28
N HIS A 69 -1.88 -4.42 0.23
CA HIS A 69 -0.84 -4.10 -0.76
C HIS A 69 0.37 -5.04 -0.73
N ASP A 70 0.70 -5.61 0.43
CA ASP A 70 1.81 -6.53 0.62
C ASP A 70 1.39 -8.02 0.60
N VAL A 71 0.09 -8.33 0.49
CA VAL A 71 -0.40 -9.71 0.58
C VAL A 71 0.21 -10.62 -0.47
N LEU A 72 0.31 -10.16 -1.73
CA LEU A 72 0.88 -10.96 -2.83
C LEU A 72 2.40 -11.09 -2.77
N GLU A 73 3.09 -10.22 -2.02
CA GLU A 73 4.54 -10.29 -1.81
C GLU A 73 4.91 -11.18 -0.62
N ASP A 74 4.19 -11.02 0.48
CA ASP A 74 4.59 -11.51 1.79
C ASP A 74 3.85 -12.78 2.23
N THR A 75 2.81 -13.20 1.49
CA THR A 75 2.00 -14.37 1.84
C THR A 75 1.90 -15.37 0.67
N PRO A 76 1.51 -16.62 0.90
CA PRO A 76 1.34 -17.59 -0.18
C PRO A 76 0.09 -17.36 -1.04
N THR A 77 -0.73 -16.35 -0.73
CA THR A 77 -1.98 -16.03 -1.42
C THR A 77 -1.69 -15.55 -2.85
N ASN A 78 -2.45 -16.04 -3.84
CA ASN A 78 -2.40 -15.56 -5.21
C ASN A 78 -3.58 -14.64 -5.56
N GLU A 79 -3.50 -13.97 -6.72
CA GLU A 79 -4.51 -13.02 -7.20
C GLU A 79 -5.92 -13.62 -7.25
N GLY A 80 -6.05 -14.86 -7.77
CA GLY A 80 -7.34 -15.53 -7.91
C GLY A 80 -7.99 -15.85 -6.57
N GLU A 81 -7.21 -16.30 -5.59
CA GLU A 81 -7.68 -16.54 -4.23
C GLU A 81 -8.12 -15.24 -3.56
N LEU A 82 -7.37 -14.17 -3.73
CA LEU A 82 -7.70 -12.86 -3.16
C LEU A 82 -8.99 -12.28 -3.77
N ILE A 83 -9.19 -12.42 -5.10
CA ILE A 83 -10.44 -12.02 -5.77
C ILE A 83 -11.64 -12.77 -5.17
N ILE A 84 -11.56 -14.12 -5.09
CA ILE A 84 -12.65 -14.94 -4.57
C ILE A 84 -13.00 -14.56 -3.14
N GLU A 85 -12.02 -14.28 -2.33
CA GLU A 85 -12.25 -13.87 -0.94
C GLU A 85 -12.94 -12.51 -0.85
N LEU A 86 -12.50 -11.53 -1.64
CA LEU A 86 -13.09 -10.19 -1.69
C LEU A 86 -14.51 -10.20 -2.28
N GLU A 87 -14.82 -11.10 -3.21
CA GLU A 87 -16.18 -11.23 -3.78
C GLU A 87 -17.25 -11.64 -2.74
N ASN A 88 -16.83 -12.13 -1.57
CA ASN A 88 -17.74 -12.38 -0.45
C ASN A 88 -18.06 -11.10 0.37
N ILE A 89 -17.33 -10.01 0.14
CA ILE A 89 -17.45 -8.76 0.90
C ILE A 89 -17.97 -7.63 0.02
N VAL A 90 -17.42 -7.51 -1.20
CA VAL A 90 -17.75 -6.45 -2.16
C VAL A 90 -18.22 -7.05 -3.49
N ASN A 91 -18.80 -6.22 -4.35
CA ASN A 91 -19.20 -6.70 -5.67
C ASN A 91 -17.99 -7.15 -6.52
N PRO A 92 -18.17 -8.06 -7.51
CA PRO A 92 -17.07 -8.62 -8.30
C PRO A 92 -16.23 -7.59 -9.06
N GLN A 93 -16.80 -6.46 -9.47
CA GLN A 93 -16.06 -5.41 -10.15
C GLN A 93 -15.10 -4.70 -9.19
N MET A 94 -15.56 -4.40 -7.98
CA MET A 94 -14.76 -3.79 -6.94
C MET A 94 -13.66 -4.73 -6.43
N ALA A 95 -13.97 -6.03 -6.28
CA ALA A 95 -12.96 -7.04 -5.91
C ALA A 95 -11.79 -7.05 -6.91
N ARG A 96 -12.11 -7.07 -8.21
CA ARG A 96 -11.08 -6.99 -9.28
C ARG A 96 -10.33 -5.68 -9.28
N ASP A 97 -10.98 -4.55 -9.04
CA ASP A 97 -10.35 -3.24 -8.97
C ASP A 97 -9.35 -3.15 -7.81
N ILE A 98 -9.72 -3.68 -6.64
CA ILE A 98 -8.83 -3.78 -5.47
C ILE A 98 -7.60 -4.62 -5.80
N VAL A 99 -7.80 -5.84 -6.34
CA VAL A 99 -6.68 -6.75 -6.64
C VAL A 99 -5.78 -6.19 -7.74
N ASN A 100 -6.32 -5.50 -8.74
CA ASN A 100 -5.50 -4.82 -9.75
C ASN A 100 -4.57 -3.78 -9.13
N LEU A 101 -5.06 -2.99 -8.17
CA LEU A 101 -4.20 -2.04 -7.44
C LEU A 101 -3.12 -2.75 -6.62
N VAL A 102 -3.44 -3.87 -5.97
CA VAL A 102 -2.46 -4.68 -5.24
C VAL A 102 -1.38 -5.22 -6.19
N VAL A 103 -1.78 -5.75 -7.37
CA VAL A 103 -0.84 -6.25 -8.40
C VAL A 103 0.07 -5.12 -8.92
N GLU A 104 -0.47 -3.91 -9.16
CA GLU A 104 0.35 -2.76 -9.54
C GLU A 104 1.40 -2.40 -8.49
N LEU A 105 1.13 -2.65 -7.21
CA LEU A 105 2.02 -2.35 -6.08
C LEU A 105 3.05 -3.44 -5.82
N THR A 106 2.76 -4.69 -6.17
CA THR A 106 3.61 -5.87 -5.95
C THR A 106 4.94 -5.75 -6.70
N ASP A 107 6.08 -5.91 -6.00
CA ASP A 107 7.43 -5.80 -6.56
C ASP A 107 7.69 -6.89 -7.61
N VAL A 108 8.06 -6.50 -8.83
CA VAL A 108 8.40 -7.41 -9.94
C VAL A 108 9.90 -7.74 -9.94
N TYR A 109 10.75 -6.75 -9.70
CA TYR A 109 12.21 -6.89 -9.79
C TYR A 109 12.83 -7.36 -8.47
N THR A 110 12.36 -8.52 -7.98
CA THR A 110 12.85 -9.17 -6.75
C THR A 110 14.17 -9.90 -6.98
N LYS A 111 14.84 -10.33 -5.90
CA LYS A 111 16.01 -11.18 -6.00
C LYS A 111 15.68 -12.57 -6.54
N GLU A 112 14.49 -13.06 -6.27
CA GLU A 112 14.00 -14.35 -6.72
C GLU A 112 13.76 -14.36 -8.23
N ASN A 113 13.05 -13.35 -8.74
CA ASN A 113 12.73 -13.24 -10.16
C ASN A 113 13.93 -12.82 -11.02
N PHE A 114 14.87 -12.04 -10.47
CA PHE A 114 16.05 -11.52 -11.18
C PHE A 114 17.33 -11.76 -10.38
N PRO A 115 17.75 -13.03 -10.19
CA PRO A 115 18.92 -13.38 -9.36
C PRO A 115 20.24 -12.81 -9.88
N ASP A 116 20.36 -12.63 -11.20
CA ASP A 116 21.58 -12.13 -11.87
C ASP A 116 21.76 -10.60 -11.73
N LEU A 117 20.71 -9.89 -11.35
CA LEU A 117 20.78 -8.44 -11.12
C LEU A 117 21.20 -8.14 -9.68
N ASN A 118 22.12 -7.19 -9.53
CA ASN A 118 22.41 -6.65 -8.18
C ASN A 118 21.25 -5.81 -7.65
N ARG A 119 21.23 -5.57 -6.31
CA ARG A 119 20.15 -4.80 -5.65
C ARG A 119 19.92 -3.44 -6.31
N LYS A 120 20.99 -2.72 -6.66
CA LYS A 120 20.87 -1.38 -7.26
C LYS A 120 20.14 -1.43 -8.61
N ALA A 121 20.47 -2.39 -9.47
CA ALA A 121 19.81 -2.55 -10.76
C ALA A 121 18.32 -2.91 -10.58
N ARG A 122 18.01 -3.87 -9.69
CA ARG A 122 16.60 -4.23 -9.40
C ARG A 122 15.80 -3.04 -8.92
N LYS A 123 16.31 -2.26 -7.95
CA LYS A 123 15.59 -1.08 -7.40
C LYS A 123 15.45 0.05 -8.41
N GLU A 124 16.42 0.20 -9.36
CA GLU A 124 16.27 1.13 -10.49
C GLU A 124 15.15 0.70 -11.45
N MET A 125 15.09 -0.58 -11.78
CA MET A 125 14.05 -1.11 -12.66
C MET A 125 12.68 -1.05 -12.01
N GLU A 126 12.59 -1.38 -10.71
CA GLU A 126 11.36 -1.28 -9.94
C GLU A 126 10.86 0.17 -9.85
N ALA A 127 11.76 1.12 -9.60
CA ALA A 127 11.40 2.53 -9.56
C ALA A 127 10.82 3.03 -10.90
N LYS A 128 11.37 2.59 -12.04
CA LYS A 128 10.83 2.91 -13.37
C LYS A 128 9.46 2.30 -13.58
N ARG A 129 9.28 1.02 -13.23
CA ARG A 129 7.98 0.34 -13.33
C ARG A 129 6.91 1.05 -12.50
N LEU A 130 7.23 1.41 -11.25
CA LEU A 130 6.33 2.16 -10.37
C LEU A 130 5.95 3.55 -10.94
N GLY A 131 6.77 4.14 -11.80
CA GLY A 131 6.42 5.37 -12.53
C GLY A 131 5.31 5.16 -13.57
N GLU A 132 5.07 3.93 -14.01
CA GLU A 132 4.09 3.58 -15.05
C GLU A 132 2.76 3.05 -14.48
N VAL A 133 2.68 2.76 -13.17
CA VAL A 133 1.44 2.31 -12.54
C VAL A 133 0.43 3.45 -12.42
N SER A 134 -0.84 3.12 -12.19
CA SER A 134 -1.92 4.10 -12.08
C SER A 134 -1.65 5.15 -10.99
N SER A 135 -2.25 6.34 -11.15
CA SER A 135 -2.18 7.42 -10.14
C SER A 135 -2.74 6.97 -8.78
N ARG A 136 -3.70 6.05 -8.78
CA ARG A 136 -4.29 5.45 -7.58
C ARG A 136 -3.26 4.57 -6.86
N ALA A 137 -2.57 3.69 -7.57
CA ALA A 137 -1.50 2.85 -7.01
C ALA A 137 -0.32 3.69 -6.53
N GLN A 138 0.09 4.74 -7.29
CA GLN A 138 1.12 5.67 -6.83
C GLN A 138 0.74 6.37 -5.53
N THR A 139 -0.52 6.75 -5.35
CA THR A 139 -1.02 7.35 -4.10
C THR A 139 -0.87 6.40 -2.92
N ILE A 140 -1.24 5.14 -3.08
CA ILE A 140 -1.05 4.11 -2.05
C ILE A 140 0.45 3.93 -1.75
N LYS A 141 1.29 3.85 -2.78
CA LYS A 141 2.74 3.71 -2.61
C LYS A 141 3.38 4.89 -1.88
N TYR A 142 2.89 6.12 -2.05
CA TYR A 142 3.36 7.26 -1.25
C TYR A 142 3.05 7.07 0.24
N ALA A 143 1.87 6.57 0.60
CA ALA A 143 1.51 6.29 1.98
C ALA A 143 2.40 5.19 2.59
N ASP A 144 2.65 4.12 1.84
CA ASP A 144 3.59 3.06 2.20
C ASP A 144 5.01 3.59 2.42
N LEU A 145 5.55 4.39 1.47
CA LEU A 145 6.87 5.00 1.58
C LEU A 145 7.01 5.93 2.80
N LEU A 146 5.93 6.58 3.22
CA LEU A 146 5.93 7.43 4.42
C LEU A 146 6.03 6.59 5.69
N ASP A 147 5.17 5.58 5.85
CA ASP A 147 5.17 4.72 7.04
C ASP A 147 6.47 3.92 7.18
N ASN A 148 6.95 3.31 6.09
CA ASN A 148 8.23 2.63 6.06
C ASN A 148 9.40 3.56 6.37
N GLY A 149 9.39 4.79 5.84
CA GLY A 149 10.44 5.77 6.07
C GLY A 149 10.54 6.17 7.55
N GLU A 150 9.41 6.35 8.23
CA GLU A 150 9.37 6.67 9.65
C GLU A 150 9.90 5.51 10.50
N ASP A 151 9.41 4.28 10.26
CA ASP A 151 9.84 3.09 11.00
C ASP A 151 11.34 2.81 10.83
N ILE A 152 11.83 2.79 9.58
CA ILE A 152 13.22 2.46 9.27
C ILE A 152 14.18 3.52 9.81
N THR A 153 13.90 4.80 9.58
CA THR A 153 14.83 5.87 10.01
C THR A 153 14.93 6.00 11.52
N LYS A 154 13.85 5.68 12.23
CA LYS A 154 13.82 5.69 13.71
C LYS A 154 14.56 4.50 14.30
N ASN A 155 14.37 3.29 13.75
CA ASN A 155 14.84 2.05 14.36
C ASN A 155 16.17 1.53 13.78
N ASP A 156 16.53 1.89 12.53
CA ASP A 156 17.82 1.60 11.89
C ASP A 156 18.32 2.81 11.09
N PRO A 157 18.91 3.84 11.74
CA PRO A 157 19.38 5.05 11.06
C PRO A 157 20.46 4.78 9.99
N ASN A 158 21.21 3.69 10.08
CA ASN A 158 22.22 3.34 9.08
C ASN A 158 21.58 2.86 7.78
N PHE A 159 20.64 1.93 7.87
CA PHE A 159 19.86 1.51 6.71
C PHE A 159 18.91 2.62 6.26
N GLY A 160 18.40 3.44 7.16
CA GLY A 160 17.57 4.60 6.86
C GLY A 160 18.18 5.53 5.80
N ARG A 161 19.52 5.73 5.83
CA ARG A 161 20.22 6.51 4.78
C ARG A 161 20.18 5.85 3.40
N VAL A 162 20.18 4.53 3.34
CA VAL A 162 20.05 3.77 2.09
C VAL A 162 18.60 3.86 1.61
N TYR A 163 17.65 3.62 2.51
CA TYR A 163 16.24 3.69 2.21
C TYR A 163 15.79 5.05 1.68
N ILE A 164 16.26 6.16 2.27
CA ILE A 164 15.98 7.52 1.78
C ILE A 164 16.43 7.69 0.32
N LYS A 165 17.60 7.17 -0.06
CA LYS A 165 18.07 7.22 -1.45
C LYS A 165 17.22 6.38 -2.41
N GLU A 166 16.79 5.19 -1.97
CA GLU A 166 15.88 4.33 -2.75
C GLU A 166 14.51 5.02 -2.90
N LYS A 167 13.98 5.62 -1.84
CA LYS A 167 12.75 6.42 -1.86
C LYS A 167 12.86 7.62 -2.81
N GLU A 168 13.94 8.37 -2.74
CA GLU A 168 14.22 9.48 -3.66
C GLU A 168 14.20 9.01 -5.12
N GLN A 169 14.80 7.85 -5.39
CA GLN A 169 14.84 7.26 -6.72
C GLN A 169 13.44 6.89 -7.24
N ILE A 170 12.60 6.30 -6.40
CA ILE A 170 11.20 5.99 -6.74
C ILE A 170 10.44 7.27 -7.07
N LEU A 171 10.53 8.30 -6.23
CA LEU A 171 9.80 9.56 -6.41
C LEU A 171 10.21 10.38 -7.64
N ARG A 172 11.37 10.10 -8.24
CA ARG A 172 11.75 10.70 -9.55
C ARG A 172 10.87 10.22 -10.71
N TYR A 173 10.35 9.01 -10.61
CA TYR A 173 9.49 8.41 -11.64
C TYR A 173 8.01 8.52 -11.29
N MET A 174 7.67 8.37 -10.01
CA MET A 174 6.29 8.43 -9.51
C MET A 174 5.89 9.89 -9.23
N ASN A 175 5.06 10.48 -10.09
CA ASN A 175 4.62 11.88 -9.95
C ASN A 175 3.16 12.10 -10.34
N SER A 176 2.38 11.03 -10.47
CA SER A 176 0.99 11.08 -10.94
C SER A 176 -0.04 10.80 -9.83
N GLY A 177 0.40 10.37 -8.63
CA GLY A 177 -0.46 10.15 -7.47
C GLY A 177 -0.86 11.45 -6.76
N ASP A 178 -1.45 11.33 -5.57
CA ASP A 178 -1.89 12.48 -4.77
C ASP A 178 -0.74 13.47 -4.50
N PRO A 179 -0.89 14.75 -4.88
CA PRO A 179 0.18 15.73 -4.75
C PRO A 179 0.52 16.09 -3.30
N THR A 180 -0.43 15.94 -2.37
CA THR A 180 -0.20 16.20 -0.94
C THR A 180 0.70 15.12 -0.36
N LEU A 181 0.42 13.85 -0.65
CA LEU A 181 1.26 12.73 -0.23
C LEU A 181 2.62 12.77 -0.90
N TYR A 182 2.68 13.08 -2.20
CA TYR A 182 3.96 13.27 -2.90
C TYR A 182 4.82 14.32 -2.19
N ASN A 183 4.26 15.51 -1.91
CA ASN A 183 4.99 16.58 -1.23
C ASN A 183 5.43 16.18 0.20
N ARG A 184 4.60 15.42 0.95
CA ARG A 184 5.00 14.85 2.25
C ARG A 184 6.17 13.89 2.10
N CYS A 185 6.19 13.04 1.06
CA CYS A 185 7.32 12.16 0.75
C CYS A 185 8.59 12.97 0.46
N ILE A 186 8.52 14.00 -0.37
CA ILE A 186 9.64 14.89 -0.69
C ILE A 186 10.13 15.59 0.59
N HIS A 187 9.21 16.12 1.40
CA HIS A 187 9.58 16.78 2.67
C HIS A 187 10.28 15.82 3.64
N SER A 188 9.84 14.56 3.72
CA SER A 188 10.48 13.54 4.59
C SER A 188 11.91 13.16 4.16
N ILE A 189 12.29 13.46 2.92
CA ILE A 189 13.66 13.25 2.39
C ILE A 189 14.55 14.49 2.66
N TYR A 190 14.04 15.68 2.39
CA TYR A 190 14.82 16.92 2.35
C TYR A 190 14.48 17.89 3.49
N GLY A 191 13.34 17.71 4.15
CA GLY A 191 12.92 18.57 5.27
C GLY A 191 13.70 18.23 6.54
N LYS A 192 14.57 19.15 6.92
CA LYS A 192 15.12 19.28 8.27
C LYS A 192 14.50 20.49 8.93
#